data_81977e8045b4e24a48ad2759c5285003
#
_entry.id   81977e8045b4e24a48ad2759c5285003
#
_cell.length_a   1.000
_cell.length_b   1.000
_cell.length_c   1.000
_cell.angle_alpha   90.00
_cell.angle_beta   90.00
_cell.angle_gamma   90.00
#
_symmetry.space_group_name_H-M   'P 1'
#
loop_
_entity.id
_entity.type
_entity.pdbx_description
1 polymer ?
#
loop_
_entity_poly.entity_id
_entity_poly.type
_entity_poly.pdbx_seq_one_letter_code
_entity_poly.pdbx_strand_id
1 'polypeptide(L)'
;MKTTRARKHAINARPRARLLAGAGAAALGLAAAAAFGPGAPAARAATTSTPAITVAGGNSVIAVQTSGDGLRFYWNQYGTNTWRGEQVAANGTTFSSPSIAQDGNSVVIAARGANDSLDFYWQQIGGTGWTQETVAGPRTTFSTPSLTVNGFGVNIVAQGWADSLDFYWAQNGTSTWHPETVAGAGTTFAAPSVTANGGGENIVAQGPDNSLDFYWAMDGTSTWHPETIAGAGTTYSAPTVIGNDGRADVVAEGPGHLLDFYWQTNDTPLWNPETVSGTNVYSAPDITPDGIGVDVVEQGSLNILGTSSDTSGIWQTGIVTHGTGIFNGWGIAASAPSVTRNNGSENIAVFGGDGNLYFYWQNSAGAFQQELVAPASLN
;
A
#
# COMPACT_ATOMS: atom_id res chain seq x y z
N MET A 1 50.23 -18.01 -12.67
CA MET A 1 49.77 -16.63 -12.94
C MET A 1 48.68 -16.67 -13.98
N LYS A 2 47.40 -16.65 -13.56
CA LYS A 2 46.25 -16.51 -14.46
C LYS A 2 45.47 -15.28 -13.98
N THR A 3 45.55 -14.21 -14.75
CA THR A 3 44.86 -12.94 -14.53
C THR A 3 43.41 -13.09 -14.97
N THR A 4 42.48 -13.02 -14.00
CA THR A 4 41.05 -12.97 -14.24
C THR A 4 40.66 -11.51 -14.54
N ARG A 5 40.22 -11.27 -15.77
CA ARG A 5 39.69 -9.97 -16.22
C ARG A 5 38.25 -9.83 -15.70
N ALA A 6 38.02 -8.91 -14.79
CA ALA A 6 36.70 -8.46 -14.44
C ALA A 6 36.10 -7.66 -15.60
N ARG A 7 34.96 -8.08 -16.12
CA ARG A 7 34.14 -7.30 -17.07
C ARG A 7 33.34 -6.26 -16.26
N LYS A 8 33.73 -5.00 -16.41
CA LYS A 8 32.90 -3.87 -15.99
C LYS A 8 31.71 -3.76 -16.97
N HIS A 9 30.50 -3.99 -16.49
CA HIS A 9 29.31 -3.57 -17.23
C HIS A 9 29.15 -2.06 -17.00
N ALA A 10 29.41 -1.29 -18.04
CA ALA A 10 29.10 0.13 -18.07
C ALA A 10 27.57 0.24 -18.31
N ILE A 11 26.82 0.59 -17.29
CA ILE A 11 25.42 1.01 -17.42
C ILE A 11 25.46 2.46 -17.91
N ASN A 12 25.01 2.69 -19.13
CA ASN A 12 24.90 4.02 -19.73
C ASN A 12 23.81 4.81 -18.98
N ALA A 13 24.21 5.68 -18.07
CA ALA A 13 23.36 6.74 -17.56
C ALA A 13 23.06 7.73 -18.70
N ARG A 14 21.85 7.73 -19.21
CA ARG A 14 21.38 8.77 -20.14
C ARG A 14 20.97 9.99 -19.34
N PRO A 15 21.45 11.19 -19.66
CA PRO A 15 21.00 12.41 -19.02
C PRO A 15 19.54 12.69 -19.41
N ARG A 16 18.68 12.88 -18.43
CA ARG A 16 17.30 13.34 -18.63
C ARG A 16 17.35 14.78 -19.19
N ALA A 17 16.99 14.95 -20.45
CA ALA A 17 16.86 16.27 -21.05
C ALA A 17 15.52 16.88 -20.61
N ARG A 18 15.55 17.99 -19.88
CA ARG A 18 14.39 18.82 -19.60
C ARG A 18 13.90 19.46 -20.91
N LEU A 19 12.78 19.03 -21.43
CA LEU A 19 12.02 19.80 -22.40
C LEU A 19 10.94 20.60 -21.65
N LEU A 20 11.12 21.91 -21.61
CA LEU A 20 10.06 22.85 -21.24
C LEU A 20 9.11 22.98 -22.44
N ALA A 21 7.98 22.33 -22.38
CA ALA A 21 6.89 22.58 -23.30
C ALA A 21 5.71 23.13 -22.51
N GLY A 22 5.51 24.43 -22.56
CA GLY A 22 4.30 25.07 -22.12
C GLY A 22 3.17 24.82 -23.13
N ALA A 23 2.04 24.32 -22.68
CA ALA A 23 0.78 24.44 -23.42
C ALA A 23 -0.38 24.43 -22.43
N GLY A 24 -1.27 25.39 -22.60
CA GLY A 24 -2.33 25.76 -21.72
C GLY A 24 -3.37 24.69 -21.45
N ALA A 25 -3.73 24.58 -20.19
CA ALA A 25 -4.87 23.82 -19.72
C ALA A 25 -6.13 24.68 -19.86
N ALA A 26 -7.06 24.23 -20.70
CA ALA A 26 -8.42 24.74 -20.69
C ALA A 26 -9.18 24.07 -19.53
N ALA A 27 -9.44 24.84 -18.47
CA ALA A 27 -10.30 24.42 -17.39
C ALA A 27 -11.74 24.35 -17.87
N LEU A 28 -12.30 23.15 -18.06
CA LEU A 28 -13.74 22.94 -18.16
C LEU A 28 -14.29 22.72 -16.75
N GLY A 29 -14.74 23.79 -16.13
CA GLY A 29 -15.58 23.72 -14.94
C GLY A 29 -16.97 23.23 -15.30
N LEU A 30 -17.32 21.98 -15.00
CA LEU A 30 -18.70 21.50 -14.97
C LEU A 30 -19.12 21.34 -13.50
N ALA A 31 -19.83 22.34 -13.00
CA ALA A 31 -20.61 22.20 -11.78
C ALA A 31 -21.90 21.42 -12.12
N ALA A 32 -21.92 20.12 -11.83
CA ALA A 32 -23.15 19.32 -11.87
C ALA A 32 -23.74 19.25 -10.46
N ALA A 33 -24.80 20.05 -10.19
CA ALA A 33 -25.63 19.87 -9.02
C ALA A 33 -26.45 18.58 -9.18
N ALA A 34 -26.10 17.51 -8.45
CA ALA A 34 -26.89 16.30 -8.37
C ALA A 34 -28.10 16.57 -7.47
N ALA A 35 -29.31 16.54 -8.05
CA ALA A 35 -30.55 16.49 -7.30
C ALA A 35 -30.75 15.08 -6.73
N PHE A 36 -30.59 14.92 -5.43
CA PHE A 36 -30.95 13.68 -4.74
C PHE A 36 -32.48 13.59 -4.61
N GLY A 37 -33.08 12.62 -5.29
CA GLY A 37 -34.46 12.26 -5.08
C GLY A 37 -34.71 11.65 -3.68
N PRO A 38 -35.92 11.77 -3.11
CA PRO A 38 -36.23 11.20 -1.80
C PRO A 38 -36.31 9.67 -1.92
N GLY A 39 -35.36 8.98 -1.30
CA GLY A 39 -35.36 7.53 -1.22
C GLY A 39 -34.02 6.79 -1.35
N ALA A 40 -32.91 7.50 -1.35
CA ALA A 40 -31.60 6.80 -1.24
C ALA A 40 -31.49 6.16 0.14
N PRO A 41 -31.16 4.84 0.23
CA PRO A 41 -30.88 4.24 1.53
C PRO A 41 -29.76 5.06 2.19
N ALA A 42 -29.91 5.32 3.49
CA ALA A 42 -28.86 6.00 4.25
C ALA A 42 -27.54 5.26 4.00
N ALA A 43 -26.55 6.00 3.49
CA ALA A 43 -25.22 5.45 3.30
C ALA A 43 -24.76 4.88 4.65
N ARG A 44 -24.56 3.57 4.72
CA ARG A 44 -23.94 2.92 5.87
C ARG A 44 -22.58 3.60 6.05
N ALA A 45 -22.21 3.94 7.27
CA ALA A 45 -20.91 4.51 7.56
C ALA A 45 -19.86 3.67 6.83
N ALA A 46 -19.09 4.31 5.97
CA ALA A 46 -18.01 3.66 5.23
C ALA A 46 -17.11 2.94 6.23
N THR A 47 -16.71 1.72 5.93
CA THR A 47 -15.64 1.08 6.68
C THR A 47 -14.41 1.96 6.53
N THR A 48 -13.82 2.41 7.62
CA THR A 48 -12.58 3.19 7.60
C THR A 48 -11.36 2.32 7.27
N SER A 49 -11.56 0.99 7.19
CA SER A 49 -10.54 0.00 6.91
C SER A 49 -10.17 -0.01 5.42
N THR A 50 -8.88 -0.03 5.13
CA THR A 50 -8.33 -0.25 3.80
C THR A 50 -8.21 -1.75 3.56
N PRO A 51 -8.68 -2.30 2.42
CA PRO A 51 -8.35 -3.67 2.05
C PRO A 51 -6.85 -3.76 1.73
N ALA A 52 -6.24 -4.91 1.97
CA ALA A 52 -4.86 -5.18 1.57
C ALA A 52 -4.87 -6.24 0.46
N ILE A 53 -4.13 -6.00 -0.63
CA ILE A 53 -4.03 -6.92 -1.77
C ILE A 53 -2.59 -7.34 -2.03
N THR A 54 -2.40 -8.60 -2.40
CA THR A 54 -1.11 -9.12 -2.88
C THR A 54 -1.33 -10.25 -3.89
N VAL A 55 -0.25 -10.76 -4.45
CA VAL A 55 -0.26 -11.98 -5.27
C VAL A 55 0.29 -13.14 -4.45
N ALA A 56 -0.47 -14.23 -4.38
CA ALA A 56 -0.04 -15.45 -3.71
C ALA A 56 -0.39 -16.69 -4.55
N GLY A 57 0.60 -17.53 -4.81
CA GLY A 57 0.43 -18.70 -5.68
C GLY A 57 -0.06 -18.36 -7.09
N GLY A 58 0.29 -17.17 -7.61
CA GLY A 58 -0.13 -16.68 -8.91
C GLY A 58 -1.55 -16.11 -8.96
N ASN A 59 -2.26 -16.04 -7.83
CA ASN A 59 -3.61 -15.47 -7.72
C ASN A 59 -3.58 -14.15 -6.95
N SER A 60 -4.47 -13.23 -7.30
CA SER A 60 -4.72 -12.05 -6.48
C SER A 60 -5.51 -12.46 -5.24
N VAL A 61 -5.03 -12.02 -4.09
CA VAL A 61 -5.63 -12.33 -2.78
C VAL A 61 -5.81 -11.05 -1.98
N ILE A 62 -6.89 -10.97 -1.20
CA ILE A 62 -7.28 -9.76 -0.48
C ILE A 62 -7.59 -10.11 0.97
N ALA A 63 -7.06 -9.32 1.90
CA ALA A 63 -7.44 -9.36 3.31
C ALA A 63 -8.20 -8.09 3.69
N VAL A 64 -9.23 -8.23 4.54
CA VAL A 64 -10.03 -7.09 5.00
C VAL A 64 -10.41 -7.25 6.48
N GLN A 65 -10.43 -6.13 7.19
CA GLN A 65 -11.17 -6.02 8.44
C GLN A 65 -12.67 -5.93 8.12
N THR A 66 -13.48 -6.72 8.81
CA THR A 66 -14.93 -6.68 8.65
C THR A 66 -15.59 -5.61 9.53
N SER A 67 -16.82 -5.25 9.23
CA SER A 67 -17.62 -4.31 10.05
C SER A 67 -17.88 -4.77 11.47
N GLY A 68 -17.63 -6.03 11.79
CA GLY A 68 -17.69 -6.61 13.13
C GLY A 68 -16.32 -6.74 13.79
N ASP A 69 -15.29 -6.05 13.31
CA ASP A 69 -13.92 -6.16 13.80
C ASP A 69 -13.35 -7.59 13.72
N GLY A 70 -13.73 -8.34 12.70
CA GLY A 70 -13.14 -9.62 12.34
C GLY A 70 -12.16 -9.46 11.17
N LEU A 71 -11.47 -10.54 10.83
CA LEU A 71 -10.55 -10.59 9.69
C LEU A 71 -11.04 -11.64 8.70
N ARG A 72 -11.13 -11.24 7.43
CA ARG A 72 -11.49 -12.13 6.32
C ARG A 72 -10.45 -12.10 5.23
N PHE A 73 -10.31 -13.23 4.55
CA PHE A 73 -9.43 -13.45 3.43
C PHE A 73 -10.25 -13.88 2.21
N TYR A 74 -9.92 -13.30 1.04
CA TYR A 74 -10.55 -13.61 -0.24
C TYR A 74 -9.50 -13.95 -1.27
N TRP A 75 -9.81 -14.92 -2.15
CA TRP A 75 -8.95 -15.28 -3.28
C TRP A 75 -9.77 -15.54 -4.52
N ASN A 76 -9.19 -15.19 -5.65
CA ASN A 76 -9.73 -15.48 -6.97
C ASN A 76 -9.08 -16.76 -7.50
N GLN A 77 -9.86 -17.68 -8.01
CA GLN A 77 -9.34 -18.84 -8.70
C GLN A 77 -8.88 -18.42 -10.10
N TYR A 78 -7.58 -18.59 -10.38
CA TYR A 78 -6.96 -18.21 -11.65
C TYR A 78 -7.82 -18.60 -12.87
N GLY A 79 -8.06 -17.64 -13.78
CA GLY A 79 -8.88 -17.83 -14.98
C GLY A 79 -10.39 -17.86 -14.75
N THR A 80 -10.85 -17.51 -13.55
CA THR A 80 -12.29 -17.37 -13.25
C THR A 80 -12.58 -16.01 -12.62
N ASN A 81 -13.81 -15.51 -12.78
CA ASN A 81 -14.29 -14.30 -12.09
C ASN A 81 -15.00 -14.67 -10.77
N THR A 82 -14.56 -15.78 -10.15
CA THR A 82 -15.21 -16.29 -8.93
C THR A 82 -14.32 -16.09 -7.73
N TRP A 83 -14.74 -15.21 -6.85
CA TRP A 83 -14.10 -14.98 -5.57
C TRP A 83 -14.62 -15.96 -4.52
N ARG A 84 -13.71 -16.47 -3.71
CA ARG A 84 -13.99 -17.27 -2.53
C ARG A 84 -13.50 -16.52 -1.32
N GLY A 85 -14.12 -16.75 -0.18
CA GLY A 85 -13.71 -16.09 1.06
C GLY A 85 -13.85 -17.00 2.26
N GLU A 86 -12.96 -16.79 3.23
CA GLU A 86 -12.98 -17.48 4.51
C GLU A 86 -12.67 -16.50 5.66
N GLN A 87 -13.07 -16.89 6.84
CA GLN A 87 -12.77 -16.13 8.06
C GLN A 87 -11.38 -16.52 8.55
N VAL A 88 -10.53 -15.50 8.76
CA VAL A 88 -9.19 -15.64 9.35
C VAL A 88 -9.28 -15.55 10.86
N ALA A 89 -9.97 -14.50 11.35
CA ALA A 89 -10.17 -14.28 12.78
C ALA A 89 -11.61 -13.80 13.07
N ALA A 90 -12.12 -14.16 14.24
CA ALA A 90 -13.50 -13.91 14.65
C ALA A 90 -13.80 -12.41 14.80
N ASN A 91 -15.07 -12.05 14.85
CA ASN A 91 -15.48 -10.68 15.15
C ASN A 91 -14.93 -10.25 16.53
N GLY A 92 -14.58 -8.97 16.64
CA GLY A 92 -14.00 -8.39 17.85
C GLY A 92 -12.53 -8.74 18.09
N THR A 93 -11.79 -9.14 17.04
CA THR A 93 -10.37 -9.51 17.15
C THR A 93 -9.43 -8.63 16.34
N THR A 94 -9.92 -7.84 15.37
CA THR A 94 -9.10 -7.08 14.43
C THR A 94 -9.55 -5.62 14.40
N PHE A 95 -8.66 -4.71 14.77
CA PHE A 95 -8.97 -3.30 15.01
C PHE A 95 -8.18 -2.33 14.11
N SER A 96 -7.66 -2.81 13.01
CA SER A 96 -7.04 -2.00 11.96
C SER A 96 -7.25 -2.62 10.59
N SER A 97 -6.93 -1.88 9.54
CA SER A 97 -6.66 -2.48 8.24
C SER A 97 -5.58 -3.55 8.39
N PRO A 98 -5.68 -4.68 7.67
CA PRO A 98 -4.62 -5.68 7.63
C PRO A 98 -3.49 -5.26 6.68
N SER A 99 -2.35 -5.93 6.78
CA SER A 99 -1.29 -5.98 5.77
C SER A 99 -1.07 -7.43 5.37
N ILE A 100 -0.81 -7.70 4.08
CA ILE A 100 -0.75 -9.06 3.52
C ILE A 100 0.46 -9.23 2.59
N ALA A 101 1.11 -10.40 2.66
CA ALA A 101 2.15 -10.80 1.70
C ALA A 101 2.16 -12.31 1.46
N GLN A 102 2.95 -12.74 0.48
CA GLN A 102 3.33 -14.14 0.32
C GLN A 102 4.69 -14.39 0.99
N ASP A 103 4.77 -15.41 1.84
CA ASP A 103 6.01 -15.95 2.39
C ASP A 103 6.22 -17.38 1.92
N GLY A 104 7.12 -17.58 0.98
CA GLY A 104 7.36 -18.88 0.38
C GLY A 104 6.08 -19.52 -0.19
N ASN A 105 5.60 -20.59 0.43
CA ASN A 105 4.33 -21.26 0.06
C ASN A 105 3.17 -20.90 1.01
N SER A 106 3.27 -19.79 1.72
CA SER A 106 2.23 -19.34 2.66
C SER A 106 1.73 -17.95 2.31
N VAL A 107 0.49 -17.65 2.67
CA VAL A 107 -0.05 -16.29 2.79
C VAL A 107 0.10 -15.88 4.24
N VAL A 108 0.57 -14.66 4.46
CA VAL A 108 0.77 -14.09 5.80
C VAL A 108 0.03 -12.77 5.92
N ILE A 109 -0.57 -12.51 7.07
CA ILE A 109 -1.35 -11.30 7.35
C ILE A 109 -0.94 -10.76 8.72
N ALA A 110 -0.71 -9.45 8.83
CA ALA A 110 -0.55 -8.75 10.09
C ALA A 110 -1.72 -7.79 10.32
N ALA A 111 -2.17 -7.66 11.57
CA ALA A 111 -3.20 -6.71 11.95
C ALA A 111 -3.07 -6.32 13.43
N ARG A 112 -3.60 -5.14 13.78
CA ARG A 112 -3.77 -4.76 15.18
C ARG A 112 -4.90 -5.58 15.78
N GLY A 113 -4.57 -6.29 16.85
CA GLY A 113 -5.49 -7.13 17.60
C GLY A 113 -6.20 -6.42 18.74
N ALA A 114 -6.91 -7.18 19.54
CA ALA A 114 -7.60 -6.68 20.71
C ALA A 114 -6.62 -6.09 21.74
N ASN A 115 -7.04 -5.01 22.39
CA ASN A 115 -6.22 -4.27 23.37
C ASN A 115 -4.89 -3.73 22.79
N ASP A 116 -4.89 -3.39 21.49
CA ASP A 116 -3.72 -2.85 20.79
C ASP A 116 -2.52 -3.83 20.77
N SER A 117 -2.78 -5.14 20.68
CA SER A 117 -1.76 -6.15 20.37
C SER A 117 -1.40 -6.11 18.89
N LEU A 118 -0.27 -6.71 18.53
CA LEU A 118 0.10 -7.01 17.15
C LEU A 118 -0.08 -8.50 16.92
N ASP A 119 -1.00 -8.86 16.05
CA ASP A 119 -1.32 -10.23 15.71
C ASP A 119 -0.88 -10.57 14.28
N PHE A 120 -0.43 -11.80 14.09
CA PHE A 120 0.03 -12.36 12.84
C PHE A 120 -0.71 -13.64 12.53
N TYR A 121 -1.09 -13.82 11.28
CA TYR A 121 -1.83 -14.99 10.81
C TYR A 121 -1.14 -15.56 9.58
N TRP A 122 -1.07 -16.90 9.49
CA TRP A 122 -0.53 -17.53 8.31
C TRP A 122 -1.29 -18.79 7.93
N GLN A 123 -1.28 -19.11 6.64
CA GLN A 123 -1.87 -20.30 6.04
C GLN A 123 -1.05 -20.73 4.84
N GLN A 124 -0.85 -22.02 4.63
CA GLN A 124 -0.28 -22.51 3.37
C GLN A 124 -1.21 -22.24 2.20
N ILE A 125 -0.67 -21.83 1.05
CA ILE A 125 -1.42 -21.59 -0.18
C ILE A 125 -2.16 -22.86 -0.57
N GLY A 126 -3.49 -22.76 -0.71
CA GLY A 126 -4.37 -23.90 -0.97
C GLY A 126 -4.66 -24.78 0.24
N GLY A 127 -4.16 -24.43 1.42
CA GLY A 127 -4.48 -25.07 2.69
C GLY A 127 -5.85 -24.68 3.23
N THR A 128 -6.18 -25.18 4.41
CA THR A 128 -7.39 -24.84 5.17
C THR A 128 -7.03 -24.56 6.63
N GLY A 129 -7.57 -23.46 7.14
CA GLY A 129 -7.35 -23.06 8.53
C GLY A 129 -6.11 -22.19 8.72
N TRP A 130 -6.34 -21.07 9.39
CA TRP A 130 -5.32 -20.08 9.72
C TRP A 130 -4.68 -20.39 11.07
N THR A 131 -3.39 -20.18 11.16
CA THR A 131 -2.64 -20.19 12.43
C THR A 131 -2.44 -18.75 12.86
N GLN A 132 -2.77 -18.46 14.12
CA GLN A 132 -2.57 -17.14 14.74
C GLN A 132 -1.35 -17.18 15.66
N GLU A 133 -0.57 -16.12 15.62
CA GLU A 133 0.53 -15.83 16.56
C GLU A 133 0.37 -14.39 17.08
N THR A 134 0.71 -14.17 18.35
CA THR A 134 0.83 -12.82 18.90
C THR A 134 2.26 -12.37 18.77
N VAL A 135 2.51 -11.39 17.91
CA VAL A 135 3.83 -10.79 17.67
C VAL A 135 4.25 -9.95 18.88
N ALA A 136 3.33 -9.08 19.32
CA ALA A 136 3.54 -8.23 20.48
C ALA A 136 2.25 -8.12 21.30
N GLY A 137 2.39 -8.10 22.61
CA GLY A 137 1.29 -8.11 23.58
C GLY A 137 0.43 -6.84 23.57
N PRO A 138 -0.47 -6.68 24.53
CA PRO A 138 -1.35 -5.52 24.61
C PRO A 138 -0.59 -4.19 24.69
N ARG A 139 -1.14 -3.13 24.08
CA ARG A 139 -0.63 -1.75 24.11
C ARG A 139 0.72 -1.57 23.41
N THR A 140 0.93 -2.31 22.32
CA THR A 140 2.17 -2.23 21.52
C THR A 140 1.94 -1.68 20.12
N THR A 141 0.70 -1.65 19.64
CA THR A 141 0.40 -1.31 18.23
C THR A 141 -0.76 -0.33 18.15
N PHE A 142 -0.50 0.88 17.66
CA PHE A 142 -1.49 1.97 17.65
C PHE A 142 -1.87 2.44 16.24
N SER A 143 -1.32 1.80 15.20
CA SER A 143 -1.65 2.04 13.79
C SER A 143 -2.02 0.75 13.06
N THR A 144 -2.37 0.86 11.80
CA THR A 144 -2.27 -0.24 10.85
C THR A 144 -0.82 -0.69 10.77
N PRO A 145 -0.51 -1.98 10.95
CA PRO A 145 0.84 -2.50 10.72
C PRO A 145 1.11 -2.61 9.22
N SER A 146 2.37 -2.47 8.82
CA SER A 146 2.84 -2.81 7.48
C SER A 146 3.79 -4.00 7.58
N LEU A 147 3.68 -4.95 6.67
CA LEU A 147 4.56 -6.12 6.64
C LEU A 147 5.23 -6.28 5.27
N THR A 148 6.46 -6.79 5.30
CA THR A 148 7.19 -7.25 4.13
C THR A 148 7.86 -8.58 4.42
N VAL A 149 8.20 -9.30 3.37
CA VAL A 149 8.90 -10.58 3.45
C VAL A 149 10.20 -10.47 2.65
N ASN A 150 11.30 -10.89 3.25
CA ASN A 150 12.60 -11.00 2.59
C ASN A 150 13.13 -12.43 2.61
N GLY A 151 14.36 -12.67 2.15
CA GLY A 151 14.98 -14.00 2.15
C GLY A 151 15.23 -14.57 3.55
N PHE A 152 15.15 -13.78 4.61
CA PHE A 152 15.41 -14.18 6.00
C PHE A 152 14.13 -14.41 6.79
N GLY A 153 13.03 -13.74 6.48
CA GLY A 153 11.80 -13.90 7.21
C GLY A 153 10.74 -12.82 6.96
N VAL A 154 9.87 -12.68 7.93
CA VAL A 154 8.79 -11.70 7.95
C VAL A 154 9.20 -10.50 8.81
N ASN A 155 8.99 -9.30 8.29
CA ASN A 155 9.28 -8.03 8.93
C ASN A 155 8.00 -7.21 9.03
N ILE A 156 7.70 -6.66 10.21
CA ILE A 156 6.50 -5.88 10.48
C ILE A 156 6.90 -4.57 11.15
N VAL A 157 6.32 -3.46 10.71
CA VAL A 157 6.46 -2.15 11.32
C VAL A 157 5.11 -1.63 11.77
N ALA A 158 5.08 -0.92 12.89
CA ALA A 158 3.89 -0.25 13.41
C ALA A 158 4.25 0.98 14.25
N GLN A 159 3.28 1.89 14.40
CA GLN A 159 3.35 2.91 15.44
C GLN A 159 3.19 2.23 16.80
N GLY A 160 4.17 2.45 17.67
CA GLY A 160 4.20 1.93 19.01
C GLY A 160 3.67 2.89 20.07
N TRP A 161 3.97 2.59 21.34
CA TRP A 161 3.54 3.41 22.45
C TRP A 161 4.16 4.82 22.40
N ALA A 162 3.34 5.84 22.72
CA ALA A 162 3.73 7.24 22.67
C ALA A 162 4.32 7.69 21.34
N ASP A 163 3.73 7.19 20.23
CA ASP A 163 4.11 7.54 18.88
C ASP A 163 5.56 7.14 18.51
N SER A 164 6.08 6.05 19.08
CA SER A 164 7.33 5.42 18.64
C SER A 164 7.16 4.70 17.32
N LEU A 165 8.27 4.41 16.64
CA LEU A 165 8.34 3.55 15.49
C LEU A 165 8.97 2.22 15.89
N ASP A 166 8.16 1.16 15.91
CA ASP A 166 8.57 -0.16 16.35
C ASP A 166 8.60 -1.16 15.20
N PHE A 167 9.60 -2.03 15.20
CA PHE A 167 9.84 -3.04 14.19
C PHE A 167 9.90 -4.41 14.84
N TYR A 168 9.34 -5.41 14.18
CA TYR A 168 9.27 -6.78 14.65
C TYR A 168 9.68 -7.71 13.51
N TRP A 169 10.56 -8.67 13.77
CA TRP A 169 10.97 -9.63 12.78
C TRP A 169 10.96 -11.06 13.31
N ALA A 170 10.68 -12.01 12.44
CA ALA A 170 10.79 -13.45 12.72
C ALA A 170 11.51 -14.14 11.56
N GLN A 171 12.44 -15.05 11.89
CA GLN A 171 13.16 -15.82 10.91
C GLN A 171 12.24 -16.87 10.26
N ASN A 172 12.44 -17.13 8.96
CA ASN A 172 11.70 -18.15 8.22
C ASN A 172 11.60 -19.48 8.98
N GLY A 173 10.37 -20.00 9.11
CA GLY A 173 10.09 -21.27 9.79
C GLY A 173 10.16 -21.22 11.31
N THR A 174 10.21 -20.04 11.92
CA THR A 174 10.14 -19.87 13.37
C THR A 174 8.92 -19.04 13.77
N SER A 175 8.45 -19.21 15.01
CA SER A 175 7.43 -18.35 15.66
C SER A 175 8.05 -17.47 16.74
N THR A 176 9.36 -17.22 16.67
CA THR A 176 10.04 -16.35 17.63
C THR A 176 10.16 -14.95 17.05
N TRP A 177 9.42 -14.02 17.63
CA TRP A 177 9.42 -12.62 17.23
C TRP A 177 10.44 -11.81 18.02
N HIS A 178 11.17 -10.96 17.31
CA HIS A 178 12.21 -10.08 17.86
C HIS A 178 11.77 -8.63 17.71
N PRO A 179 11.49 -7.92 18.82
CA PRO A 179 11.13 -6.51 18.77
C PRO A 179 12.36 -5.61 18.72
N GLU A 180 12.27 -4.52 17.95
CA GLU A 180 13.26 -3.44 17.90
C GLU A 180 12.54 -2.10 17.88
N THR A 181 13.10 -1.08 18.52
CA THR A 181 12.63 0.29 18.40
C THR A 181 13.49 1.00 17.35
N VAL A 182 12.87 1.35 16.22
CA VAL A 182 13.52 2.10 15.11
C VAL A 182 13.74 3.56 15.52
N ALA A 183 12.68 4.19 16.05
CA ALA A 183 12.72 5.55 16.52
C ALA A 183 11.87 5.71 17.80
N GLY A 184 12.31 6.56 18.71
CA GLY A 184 11.70 6.73 20.03
C GLY A 184 10.33 7.42 20.01
N ALA A 185 9.85 7.76 21.19
CA ALA A 185 8.54 8.43 21.35
C ALA A 185 8.45 9.75 20.57
N GLY A 186 7.27 10.02 20.00
CA GLY A 186 6.99 11.26 19.26
C GLY A 186 7.63 11.34 17.87
N THR A 187 7.82 10.19 17.21
CA THR A 187 8.47 10.15 15.89
C THR A 187 7.56 9.63 14.78
N THR A 188 6.38 9.06 15.09
CA THR A 188 5.51 8.42 14.10
C THR A 188 4.04 8.76 14.36
N PHE A 189 3.42 9.52 13.45
CA PHE A 189 2.08 10.09 13.66
C PHE A 189 1.01 9.53 12.71
N ALA A 190 1.38 8.62 11.81
CA ALA A 190 0.47 7.84 10.97
C ALA A 190 0.97 6.40 10.86
N ALA A 191 0.23 5.54 10.17
CA ALA A 191 0.68 4.18 9.88
C ALA A 191 1.99 4.23 9.06
N PRO A 192 3.07 3.61 9.53
CA PRO A 192 4.32 3.51 8.77
C PRO A 192 4.21 2.45 7.67
N SER A 193 5.11 2.51 6.70
CA SER A 193 5.22 1.49 5.64
C SER A 193 6.63 0.91 5.59
N VAL A 194 6.75 -0.39 5.31
CA VAL A 194 8.03 -1.10 5.21
C VAL A 194 8.14 -1.87 3.90
N THR A 195 9.32 -1.88 3.32
CA THR A 195 9.69 -2.72 2.18
C THR A 195 11.06 -3.33 2.36
N ALA A 196 11.26 -4.54 1.85
CA ALA A 196 12.59 -5.11 1.70
C ALA A 196 13.25 -4.55 0.43
N ASN A 197 14.50 -4.15 0.51
CA ASN A 197 15.21 -3.54 -0.61
C ASN A 197 16.70 -3.90 -0.62
N GLY A 198 17.08 -4.83 -1.48
CA GLY A 198 18.48 -5.06 -1.85
C GLY A 198 19.43 -5.55 -0.75
N GLY A 199 18.93 -6.13 0.33
CA GLY A 199 19.72 -6.65 1.47
C GLY A 199 19.52 -5.84 2.75
N GLY A 200 18.34 -5.24 2.89
CA GLY A 200 17.91 -4.52 4.10
C GLY A 200 16.44 -4.11 4.04
N GLU A 201 16.00 -3.46 5.08
CA GLU A 201 14.65 -2.90 5.20
C GLU A 201 14.68 -1.38 5.07
N ASN A 202 13.67 -0.87 4.38
CA ASN A 202 13.38 0.56 4.26
C ASN A 202 12.01 0.83 4.86
N ILE A 203 11.93 1.82 5.75
CA ILE A 203 10.70 2.24 6.42
C ILE A 203 10.48 3.72 6.15
N VAL A 204 9.23 4.09 5.88
CA VAL A 204 8.79 5.49 5.85
C VAL A 204 7.72 5.72 6.92
N ALA A 205 7.76 6.89 7.52
CA ALA A 205 6.79 7.33 8.52
C ALA A 205 6.47 8.81 8.35
N GLN A 206 5.25 9.19 8.71
CA GLN A 206 4.93 10.59 8.96
C GLN A 206 5.54 10.98 10.30
N GLY A 207 6.49 11.89 10.25
CA GLY A 207 7.17 12.40 11.43
C GLY A 207 6.46 13.58 12.10
N PRO A 208 7.11 14.20 13.12
CA PRO A 208 6.56 15.36 13.79
C PRO A 208 6.37 16.53 12.82
N ASP A 209 5.36 17.37 13.11
CA ASP A 209 4.99 18.52 12.27
C ASP A 209 4.69 18.16 10.81
N ASN A 210 4.24 16.93 10.55
CA ASN A 210 3.95 16.38 9.21
C ASN A 210 5.20 16.35 8.31
N SER A 211 6.37 16.01 8.83
CA SER A 211 7.54 15.66 8.03
C SER A 211 7.38 14.25 7.41
N LEU A 212 8.18 13.94 6.42
CA LEU A 212 8.33 12.60 5.85
C LEU A 212 9.72 12.08 6.20
N ASP A 213 9.76 11.08 7.07
CA ASP A 213 10.99 10.50 7.58
C ASP A 213 11.20 9.08 7.04
N PHE A 214 12.46 8.74 6.81
CA PHE A 214 12.91 7.47 6.27
C PHE A 214 13.93 6.83 7.19
N TYR A 215 13.84 5.52 7.35
CA TYR A 215 14.75 4.73 8.16
C TYR A 215 15.17 3.49 7.37
N TRP A 216 16.45 3.18 7.40
CA TRP A 216 16.94 1.97 6.75
C TRP A 216 17.90 1.20 7.65
N ALA A 217 17.92 -0.11 7.51
CA ALA A 217 18.85 -1.01 8.16
C ALA A 217 19.26 -2.11 7.18
N MET A 218 20.49 -2.61 7.32
CA MET A 218 20.94 -3.78 6.56
C MET A 218 20.46 -5.07 7.24
N ASP A 219 20.16 -6.09 6.44
CA ASP A 219 19.79 -7.41 6.93
C ASP A 219 20.77 -7.93 8.00
N GLY A 220 20.21 -8.45 9.10
CA GLY A 220 20.99 -9.01 10.21
C GLY A 220 21.66 -7.96 11.11
N THR A 221 21.34 -6.69 10.96
CA THR A 221 21.75 -5.63 11.89
C THR A 221 20.54 -5.01 12.57
N SER A 222 20.73 -4.49 13.80
CA SER A 222 19.73 -3.70 14.53
C SER A 222 20.11 -2.22 14.58
N THR A 223 20.92 -1.76 13.62
CA THR A 223 21.33 -0.35 13.52
C THR A 223 20.50 0.33 12.46
N TRP A 224 19.57 1.15 12.89
CA TRP A 224 18.72 1.96 12.03
C TRP A 224 19.36 3.31 11.72
N HIS A 225 19.29 3.70 10.46
CA HIS A 225 19.82 4.97 9.94
C HIS A 225 18.66 5.90 9.57
N PRO A 226 18.43 6.99 10.32
CA PRO A 226 17.38 7.94 10.02
C PRO A 226 17.79 8.94 8.92
N GLU A 227 16.85 9.27 8.06
CA GLU A 227 16.94 10.33 7.04
C GLU A 227 15.61 11.09 7.01
N THR A 228 15.63 12.38 6.68
CA THR A 228 14.40 13.12 6.40
C THR A 228 14.27 13.28 4.89
N ILE A 229 13.20 12.71 4.31
CA ILE A 229 12.87 12.86 2.89
C ILE A 229 12.38 14.27 2.61
N ALA A 230 11.43 14.75 3.43
CA ALA A 230 10.84 16.06 3.29
C ALA A 230 10.52 16.66 4.67
N GLY A 231 10.71 17.96 4.82
CA GLY A 231 10.60 18.67 6.09
C GLY A 231 9.17 18.84 6.58
N ALA A 232 9.00 19.64 7.62
CA ALA A 232 7.70 19.91 8.22
C ALA A 232 6.64 20.40 7.22
N GLY A 233 5.40 19.95 7.37
CA GLY A 233 4.27 20.37 6.54
C GLY A 233 4.23 19.76 5.14
N THR A 234 4.84 18.59 4.93
CA THR A 234 4.94 17.95 3.60
C THR A 234 4.13 16.65 3.49
N THR A 235 3.68 16.04 4.59
CA THR A 235 3.04 14.73 4.57
C THR A 235 1.77 14.73 5.42
N TYR A 236 0.62 14.49 4.81
CA TYR A 236 -0.70 14.61 5.45
C TYR A 236 -1.49 13.28 5.50
N SER A 237 -0.90 12.18 5.04
CA SER A 237 -1.45 10.82 5.15
C SER A 237 -0.38 9.82 5.58
N ALA A 238 -0.78 8.58 5.82
CA ALA A 238 0.17 7.47 5.88
C ALA A 238 0.94 7.39 4.55
N PRO A 239 2.28 7.44 4.57
CA PRO A 239 3.10 7.26 3.36
C PRO A 239 3.22 5.78 3.01
N THR A 240 3.49 5.48 1.74
CA THR A 240 3.79 4.11 1.27
C THR A 240 5.15 4.08 0.59
N VAL A 241 5.95 3.03 0.87
CA VAL A 241 7.27 2.81 0.28
C VAL A 241 7.33 1.47 -0.45
N ILE A 242 8.00 1.45 -1.60
CA ILE A 242 8.39 0.23 -2.30
C ILE A 242 9.89 0.21 -2.60
N GLY A 243 10.43 -1.00 -2.70
CA GLY A 243 11.75 -1.23 -3.31
C GLY A 243 11.62 -1.32 -4.83
N ASN A 244 12.42 -0.54 -5.56
CA ASN A 244 12.42 -0.52 -7.02
C ASN A 244 13.85 -0.47 -7.55
N ASP A 245 14.35 -1.59 -8.09
CA ASP A 245 15.72 -1.73 -8.63
C ASP A 245 16.84 -1.28 -7.66
N GLY A 246 16.69 -1.63 -6.37
CA GLY A 246 17.68 -1.31 -5.33
C GLY A 246 17.59 0.10 -4.77
N ARG A 247 16.57 0.87 -5.13
CA ARG A 247 16.21 2.17 -4.56
C ARG A 247 14.87 2.13 -3.88
N ALA A 248 14.56 3.14 -3.08
CA ALA A 248 13.24 3.33 -2.50
C ALA A 248 12.46 4.38 -3.31
N ASP A 249 11.19 4.06 -3.59
CA ASP A 249 10.20 4.99 -4.14
C ASP A 249 9.07 5.15 -3.10
N VAL A 250 8.66 6.39 -2.84
CA VAL A 250 7.72 6.76 -1.78
C VAL A 250 6.62 7.65 -2.31
N VAL A 251 5.39 7.41 -1.87
CA VAL A 251 4.23 8.27 -2.14
C VAL A 251 3.58 8.71 -0.84
N ALA A 252 3.04 9.93 -0.84
CA ALA A 252 2.25 10.48 0.25
C ALA A 252 1.27 11.54 -0.25
N GLU A 253 0.25 11.84 0.56
CA GLU A 253 -0.53 13.05 0.38
C GLU A 253 0.30 14.25 0.84
N GLY A 254 0.54 15.17 -0.07
CA GLY A 254 1.25 16.42 0.15
C GLY A 254 0.33 17.59 0.51
N PRO A 255 0.90 18.81 0.63
CA PRO A 255 0.14 20.02 0.90
C PRO A 255 -0.94 20.28 -0.16
N GLY A 256 -2.14 20.62 0.28
CA GLY A 256 -3.26 20.95 -0.62
C GLY A 256 -3.86 19.73 -1.31
N HIS A 257 -3.72 18.55 -0.70
CA HIS A 257 -4.21 17.26 -1.23
C HIS A 257 -3.54 16.86 -2.55
N LEU A 258 -2.28 17.20 -2.75
CA LEU A 258 -1.53 16.76 -3.92
C LEU A 258 -0.90 15.39 -3.67
N LEU A 259 -0.72 14.62 -4.74
CA LEU A 259 0.07 13.40 -4.69
C LEU A 259 1.54 13.78 -4.84
N ASP A 260 2.33 13.56 -3.79
CA ASP A 260 3.77 13.75 -3.82
C ASP A 260 4.49 12.40 -3.93
N PHE A 261 5.44 12.35 -4.84
CA PHE A 261 6.29 11.21 -5.12
C PHE A 261 7.75 11.57 -4.85
N TYR A 262 8.45 10.68 -4.17
CA TYR A 262 9.86 10.85 -3.82
C TYR A 262 10.62 9.59 -4.23
N TRP A 263 11.75 9.77 -4.89
CA TRP A 263 12.58 8.66 -5.31
C TRP A 263 14.06 8.92 -5.07
N GLN A 264 14.81 7.87 -4.78
CA GLN A 264 16.27 7.93 -4.63
C GLN A 264 16.96 7.70 -5.96
N THR A 265 18.06 8.42 -6.19
CA THR A 265 18.99 8.08 -7.26
C THR A 265 19.89 6.94 -6.76
N ASN A 266 20.13 5.94 -7.60
CA ASN A 266 21.06 4.86 -7.27
C ASN A 266 22.41 5.44 -6.79
N ASP A 267 22.95 4.88 -5.71
CA ASP A 267 24.22 5.24 -5.10
C ASP A 267 24.29 6.63 -4.43
N THR A 268 23.18 7.31 -4.23
CA THR A 268 23.16 8.59 -3.50
C THR A 268 22.04 8.63 -2.45
N PRO A 269 22.27 9.20 -1.26
CA PRO A 269 21.21 9.41 -0.26
C PRO A 269 20.32 10.62 -0.60
N LEU A 270 20.28 11.04 -1.86
CA LEU A 270 19.52 12.22 -2.27
C LEU A 270 18.13 11.80 -2.75
N TRP A 271 17.14 12.42 -2.15
CA TRP A 271 15.74 12.28 -2.51
C TRP A 271 15.35 13.31 -3.57
N ASN A 272 14.64 12.88 -4.59
CA ASN A 272 14.11 13.72 -5.65
C ASN A 272 12.60 13.85 -5.46
N PRO A 273 12.09 15.04 -5.10
CA PRO A 273 10.67 15.27 -4.96
C PRO A 273 10.01 15.54 -6.31
N GLU A 274 8.84 14.97 -6.53
CA GLU A 274 7.94 15.29 -7.64
C GLU A 274 6.52 15.40 -7.11
N THR A 275 5.78 16.42 -7.55
CA THR A 275 4.34 16.50 -7.33
C THR A 275 3.63 16.04 -8.60
N VAL A 276 2.80 15.01 -8.47
CA VAL A 276 2.01 14.47 -9.59
C VAL A 276 0.87 15.42 -9.89
N SER A 277 0.93 16.06 -11.06
CA SER A 277 -0.04 17.07 -11.44
C SER A 277 -1.39 16.46 -11.83
N GLY A 278 -2.48 17.14 -11.47
CA GLY A 278 -3.85 16.78 -11.86
C GLY A 278 -4.54 15.78 -10.94
N THR A 279 -3.90 15.38 -9.84
CA THR A 279 -4.48 14.53 -8.82
C THR A 279 -4.77 15.29 -7.54
N ASN A 280 -5.91 15.01 -6.91
CA ASN A 280 -6.19 15.41 -5.53
C ASN A 280 -6.38 14.13 -4.72
N VAL A 281 -5.61 13.99 -3.65
CA VAL A 281 -5.56 12.79 -2.79
C VAL A 281 -6.28 13.08 -1.47
N TYR A 282 -7.18 12.20 -1.07
CA TYR A 282 -7.96 12.33 0.18
C TYR A 282 -7.88 11.08 1.05
N SER A 283 -6.94 10.19 0.77
CA SER A 283 -6.60 9.04 1.59
C SER A 283 -5.13 8.70 1.44
N ALA A 284 -4.63 7.77 2.22
CA ALA A 284 -3.29 7.21 1.97
C ALA A 284 -3.22 6.64 0.54
N PRO A 285 -2.29 7.09 -0.31
CA PRO A 285 -2.04 6.49 -1.61
C PRO A 285 -1.29 5.16 -1.45
N ASP A 286 -1.46 4.25 -2.40
CA ASP A 286 -0.69 3.01 -2.46
C ASP A 286 0.07 2.92 -3.77
N ILE A 287 1.19 2.20 -3.79
CA ILE A 287 2.15 2.17 -4.91
C ILE A 287 2.63 0.75 -5.19
N THR A 288 2.82 0.43 -6.45
CA THR A 288 3.41 -0.83 -6.91
C THR A 288 4.40 -0.60 -8.05
N PRO A 289 5.49 -1.40 -8.16
CA PRO A 289 6.43 -1.23 -9.26
C PRO A 289 5.82 -1.73 -10.59
N ASP A 290 6.12 -1.01 -11.70
CA ASP A 290 5.73 -1.36 -13.07
C ASP A 290 6.94 -1.68 -13.97
N GLY A 291 7.86 -2.47 -13.49
CA GLY A 291 9.04 -2.91 -14.25
C GLY A 291 10.05 -1.82 -14.59
N ILE A 292 9.62 -0.67 -15.08
CA ILE A 292 10.47 0.51 -15.40
C ILE A 292 10.06 1.78 -14.68
N GLY A 293 8.89 1.76 -14.04
CA GLY A 293 8.29 2.86 -13.32
C GLY A 293 7.44 2.35 -12.17
N VAL A 294 6.42 3.10 -11.85
CA VAL A 294 5.50 2.79 -10.75
C VAL A 294 4.06 3.10 -11.15
N ASP A 295 3.13 2.33 -10.58
CA ASP A 295 1.71 2.66 -10.57
C ASP A 295 1.31 3.07 -9.15
N VAL A 296 0.54 4.13 -9.05
CA VAL A 296 -0.01 4.66 -7.80
C VAL A 296 -1.52 4.68 -7.88
N VAL A 297 -2.19 4.28 -6.82
CA VAL A 297 -3.65 4.39 -6.69
C VAL A 297 -4.00 5.29 -5.51
N GLU A 298 -5.03 6.11 -5.70
CA GLU A 298 -5.47 7.07 -4.70
C GLU A 298 -7.00 7.22 -4.70
N GLN A 299 -7.53 7.64 -3.57
CA GLN A 299 -8.88 8.16 -3.49
C GLN A 299 -8.84 9.67 -3.76
N GLY A 300 -9.38 10.09 -4.88
CA GLY A 300 -9.45 11.47 -5.29
C GLY A 300 -10.66 12.23 -4.75
N SER A 301 -10.84 13.47 -5.21
CA SER A 301 -12.01 14.28 -4.88
C SER A 301 -13.32 13.56 -5.27
N LEU A 302 -14.39 13.79 -4.51
CA LEU A 302 -15.67 13.09 -4.65
C LEU A 302 -15.59 11.57 -4.49
N ASN A 303 -14.56 11.09 -3.79
CA ASN A 303 -14.30 9.65 -3.60
C ASN A 303 -14.06 8.89 -4.92
N ILE A 304 -13.52 9.53 -5.92
CA ILE A 304 -13.19 8.89 -7.19
C ILE A 304 -11.90 8.09 -7.00
N LEU A 305 -11.89 6.84 -7.46
CA LEU A 305 -10.68 6.03 -7.51
C LEU A 305 -9.81 6.51 -8.68
N GLY A 306 -8.65 7.06 -8.35
CA GLY A 306 -7.65 7.51 -9.30
C GLY A 306 -6.52 6.51 -9.49
N THR A 307 -5.82 6.62 -10.60
CA THR A 307 -4.56 5.92 -10.88
C THR A 307 -3.59 6.87 -11.57
N SER A 308 -2.33 6.76 -11.21
CA SER A 308 -1.24 7.55 -11.77
C SER A 308 -0.06 6.63 -12.05
N SER A 309 0.41 6.61 -13.30
CA SER A 309 1.52 5.76 -13.71
C SER A 309 2.70 6.62 -14.16
N ASP A 310 3.89 6.34 -13.66
CA ASP A 310 5.14 6.91 -14.18
C ASP A 310 5.79 5.92 -15.14
N THR A 311 5.94 6.35 -16.37
CA THR A 311 6.73 5.62 -17.36
C THR A 311 7.88 6.50 -17.81
N SER A 312 9.08 6.22 -17.34
CA SER A 312 10.31 6.96 -17.73
C SER A 312 10.30 8.45 -17.36
N GLY A 313 9.71 8.84 -16.23
CA GLY A 313 9.65 10.21 -15.72
C GLY A 313 8.51 11.03 -16.32
N ILE A 314 7.49 10.39 -16.88
CA ILE A 314 6.29 11.04 -17.39
C ILE A 314 5.08 10.40 -16.70
N TRP A 315 4.39 11.21 -15.87
CA TRP A 315 3.18 10.80 -15.22
C TRP A 315 1.98 10.83 -16.15
N GLN A 316 1.22 9.73 -16.14
CA GLN A 316 -0.08 9.62 -16.78
C GLN A 316 -1.12 9.40 -15.68
N THR A 317 -2.04 10.33 -15.53
CA THR A 317 -3.09 10.25 -14.52
C THR A 317 -4.41 9.87 -15.17
N GLY A 318 -5.18 9.05 -14.50
CA GLY A 318 -6.46 8.55 -14.98
C GLY A 318 -7.45 8.31 -13.85
N ILE A 319 -8.66 7.97 -14.24
CA ILE A 319 -9.71 7.53 -13.33
C ILE A 319 -9.97 6.05 -13.61
N VAL A 320 -10.00 5.23 -12.58
CA VAL A 320 -10.37 3.82 -12.68
C VAL A 320 -11.88 3.75 -12.93
N THR A 321 -12.27 3.66 -14.21
CA THR A 321 -13.67 3.56 -14.64
C THR A 321 -13.88 2.30 -15.44
N HIS A 322 -15.04 1.70 -15.30
CA HIS A 322 -15.49 0.63 -16.19
C HIS A 322 -16.49 1.20 -17.20
N GLY A 323 -16.11 1.24 -18.50
CA GLY A 323 -17.00 1.62 -19.59
C GLY A 323 -17.32 3.12 -19.70
N THR A 324 -18.19 3.47 -20.66
CA THR A 324 -18.49 4.85 -21.07
C THR A 324 -19.49 5.60 -20.21
N GLY A 325 -19.72 5.21 -18.97
CA GLY A 325 -20.74 5.79 -18.09
C GLY A 325 -20.20 6.34 -16.80
N ILE A 326 -20.06 7.64 -16.70
CA ILE A 326 -19.59 8.40 -15.54
C ILE A 326 -20.66 8.28 -14.46
N PHE A 327 -21.36 7.72 -13.93
CA PHE A 327 -22.34 7.84 -12.83
C PHE A 327 -23.34 6.68 -12.61
N ASN A 328 -22.92 5.41 -12.78
CA ASN A 328 -23.75 4.32 -12.27
C ASN A 328 -23.21 3.68 -10.98
N GLY A 329 -22.63 4.49 -10.07
CA GLY A 329 -22.10 4.01 -8.77
C GLY A 329 -20.73 3.32 -8.87
N TRP A 330 -20.05 3.38 -10.00
CA TRP A 330 -18.76 2.76 -10.28
C TRP A 330 -17.61 3.75 -10.04
N GLY A 331 -16.53 3.27 -9.44
CA GLY A 331 -15.34 4.10 -9.18
C GLY A 331 -15.44 5.04 -7.97
N ILE A 332 -16.42 4.85 -7.09
CA ILE A 332 -16.48 5.57 -5.79
C ILE A 332 -15.78 4.71 -4.75
N ALA A 333 -14.62 5.17 -4.32
CA ALA A 333 -13.86 4.56 -3.22
C ALA A 333 -14.37 5.10 -1.88
N ALA A 334 -14.76 4.22 -0.98
CA ALA A 334 -15.13 4.58 0.40
C ALA A 334 -14.00 4.29 1.40
N SER A 335 -12.90 3.74 0.93
CA SER A 335 -11.66 3.52 1.67
C SER A 335 -10.46 3.98 0.85
N ALA A 336 -9.29 4.07 1.46
CA ALA A 336 -8.05 4.06 0.71
C ALA A 336 -7.99 2.78 -0.15
N PRO A 337 -7.52 2.85 -1.41
CA PRO A 337 -7.29 1.68 -2.24
C PRO A 337 -5.99 0.98 -1.86
N SER A 338 -5.83 -0.28 -2.30
CA SER A 338 -4.56 -0.99 -2.27
C SER A 338 -4.27 -1.60 -3.63
N VAL A 339 -3.00 -1.62 -4.05
CA VAL A 339 -2.57 -2.01 -5.39
C VAL A 339 -1.47 -3.07 -5.37
N THR A 340 -1.52 -3.96 -6.35
CA THR A 340 -0.45 -4.91 -6.67
C THR A 340 -0.43 -5.17 -8.17
N ARG A 341 0.65 -5.77 -8.67
CA ARG A 341 0.68 -6.24 -10.07
C ARG A 341 0.68 -7.75 -10.14
N ASN A 342 -0.14 -8.29 -11.04
CA ASN A 342 -0.20 -9.70 -11.32
C ASN A 342 -0.11 -9.93 -12.84
N ASN A 343 0.95 -10.62 -13.30
CA ASN A 343 1.18 -10.91 -14.72
C ASN A 343 1.12 -9.66 -15.63
N GLY A 344 1.67 -8.54 -15.15
CA GLY A 344 1.70 -7.27 -15.89
C GLY A 344 0.40 -6.47 -15.86
N SER A 345 -0.62 -6.94 -15.16
CA SER A 345 -1.88 -6.22 -14.92
C SER A 345 -1.84 -5.52 -13.57
N GLU A 346 -2.22 -4.26 -13.54
CA GLU A 346 -2.49 -3.53 -12.30
C GLU A 346 -3.78 -4.08 -11.68
N ASN A 347 -3.73 -4.45 -10.41
CA ASN A 347 -4.82 -5.04 -9.65
C ASN A 347 -5.07 -4.22 -8.40
N ILE A 348 -6.32 -3.75 -8.22
CA ILE A 348 -6.70 -2.82 -7.15
C ILE A 348 -7.81 -3.42 -6.32
N ALA A 349 -7.71 -3.32 -5.01
CA ALA A 349 -8.78 -3.62 -4.07
C ALA A 349 -9.26 -2.35 -3.37
N VAL A 350 -10.57 -2.16 -3.25
CA VAL A 350 -11.16 -0.99 -2.60
C VAL A 350 -12.58 -1.28 -2.12
N PHE A 351 -12.99 -0.66 -1.03
CA PHE A 351 -14.40 -0.61 -0.66
C PHE A 351 -15.13 0.47 -1.44
N GLY A 352 -16.23 0.12 -2.07
CA GLY A 352 -17.11 1.05 -2.76
C GLY A 352 -18.01 1.85 -1.82
N GLY A 353 -18.61 2.93 -2.31
CA GLY A 353 -19.54 3.75 -1.55
C GLY A 353 -20.80 3.02 -1.07
N ASP A 354 -21.08 1.85 -1.61
CA ASP A 354 -22.13 0.93 -1.19
C ASP A 354 -21.70 -0.07 -0.09
N GLY A 355 -20.42 0.01 0.32
CA GLY A 355 -19.81 -0.87 1.31
C GLY A 355 -19.39 -2.24 0.78
N ASN A 356 -19.57 -2.50 -0.51
CA ASN A 356 -19.08 -3.72 -1.13
C ASN A 356 -17.57 -3.67 -1.34
N LEU A 357 -16.91 -4.83 -1.31
CA LEU A 357 -15.51 -4.96 -1.67
C LEU A 357 -15.41 -5.23 -3.17
N TYR A 358 -14.67 -4.39 -3.87
CA TYR A 358 -14.44 -4.48 -5.30
C TYR A 358 -12.98 -4.75 -5.62
N PHE A 359 -12.77 -5.47 -6.72
CA PHE A 359 -11.50 -5.73 -7.35
C PHE A 359 -11.52 -5.17 -8.76
N TYR A 360 -10.49 -4.40 -9.10
CA TYR A 360 -10.29 -3.89 -10.46
C TYR A 360 -8.99 -4.45 -11.02
N TRP A 361 -9.00 -4.74 -12.32
CA TRP A 361 -7.82 -5.22 -13.03
C TRP A 361 -7.79 -4.69 -14.46
N GLN A 362 -6.59 -4.48 -15.01
CA GLN A 362 -6.43 -4.04 -16.40
C GLN A 362 -6.41 -5.24 -17.33
N ASN A 363 -7.22 -5.18 -18.41
CA ASN A 363 -7.16 -6.15 -19.47
C ASN A 363 -5.97 -5.86 -20.42
N SER A 364 -5.75 -6.71 -21.41
CA SER A 364 -4.66 -6.57 -22.39
C SER A 364 -4.72 -5.29 -23.25
N ALA A 365 -5.83 -4.56 -23.23
CA ALA A 365 -5.99 -3.26 -23.89
C ALA A 365 -5.74 -2.08 -22.91
N GLY A 366 -5.33 -2.33 -21.66
CA GLY A 366 -5.13 -1.32 -20.62
C GLY A 366 -6.43 -0.79 -20.01
N ALA A 367 -7.58 -1.38 -20.33
CA ALA A 367 -8.85 -0.94 -19.78
C ALA A 367 -9.18 -1.68 -18.49
N PHE A 368 -9.59 -0.94 -17.46
CA PHE A 368 -10.00 -1.53 -16.18
C PHE A 368 -11.31 -2.32 -16.32
N GLN A 369 -11.32 -3.46 -15.67
CA GLN A 369 -12.47 -4.32 -15.44
C GLN A 369 -12.78 -4.32 -13.95
N GLN A 370 -14.02 -4.59 -13.55
CA GLN A 370 -14.44 -4.63 -12.15
C GLN A 370 -15.10 -5.98 -11.84
N GLU A 371 -14.81 -6.48 -10.65
CA GLU A 371 -15.42 -7.65 -10.06
C GLU A 371 -15.92 -7.35 -8.65
N LEU A 372 -17.08 -7.89 -8.29
CA LEU A 372 -17.54 -7.91 -6.92
C LEU A 372 -16.85 -9.04 -6.17
N VAL A 373 -16.03 -8.70 -5.19
CA VAL A 373 -15.35 -9.68 -4.32
C VAL A 373 -16.31 -10.15 -3.23
N ALA A 374 -16.91 -9.19 -2.52
CA ALA A 374 -17.85 -9.49 -1.44
C ALA A 374 -18.88 -8.36 -1.25
N PRO A 375 -20.14 -8.71 -0.96
CA PRO A 375 -21.14 -7.71 -0.60
C PRO A 375 -20.92 -7.17 0.81
N ALA A 376 -21.41 -5.96 1.07
CA ALA A 376 -21.32 -5.28 2.37
C ALA A 376 -21.82 -6.11 3.57
N SER A 377 -22.71 -7.07 3.32
CA SER A 377 -23.24 -7.95 4.35
C SER A 377 -22.23 -8.99 4.86
N LEU A 378 -21.15 -9.22 4.13
CA LEU A 378 -20.08 -10.17 4.49
C LEU A 378 -18.80 -9.46 4.99
N ASN A 379 -18.76 -8.13 4.93
CA ASN A 379 -17.61 -7.31 5.33
C ASN A 379 -17.85 -6.61 6.65
#